data_be2b20d4a63f615a1c4d4e5604206695
#
_entry.id   be2b20d4a63f615a1c4d4e5604206695
#
_cell.length_a   1.000
_cell.length_b   1.000
_cell.length_c   1.000
_cell.angle_alpha   90.00
_cell.angle_beta   90.00
_cell.angle_gamma   90.00
#
_symmetry.space_group_name_H-M   'P 1'
#
loop_
_entity.id
_entity.type
_entity.pdbx_description
1 polymer ?
#
loop_
_entity_poly.entity_id
_entity_poly.type
_entity_poly.pdbx_seq_one_letter_code
_entity_poly.pdbx_strand_id
1 'polypeptide(L)'
;MEKYRKTEILQIVEEEGVEFIRLQFTDMFGTLKNVAVPVSCLEKAMDDRSAIDLASLNGFAKEEETELYLKPDFSTFTILPWRPQNGKVARFLCDVCTEDEREYELSPRLILKRALEKAEKQGYTLEVNPECEFFLFHTDDDGMPTTVSHERAGYLDTSPIDLGENTRRDIILTLEEMGYQITSSHHEIAPAQHEIDFAFEDALSTADKVMTFKMAVRTIAKRYGLHATFMPKPRQDVNGSGMHLHMRLLKNGRNVFTGENGELSTDGEAFLAGILGHVVGMTAVFNPLVNSYKRLVPGFEAPSDVTWSRTQRNALLHVRKRRGEGVDLELRSPDCAANPYLLLALCLEAGLDGIRKQQKAPKELTEDIRRLSGEEKKQRKIQSLPDNLGVALDAMGQDLLVREVLGESYVAEYQKMKRREWKNYLEQVTKWELEQYLYLV
;
A
#
# COMPACT_ATOMS: atom_id res chain seq x y z
N MET A 1 16.97 1.57 -15.76
CA MET A 1 18.39 1.13 -15.88
C MET A 1 18.68 0.14 -14.76
N GLU A 2 19.29 -0.99 -15.05
CA GLU A 2 19.76 -1.90 -14.00
C GLU A 2 20.76 -1.15 -13.11
N LYS A 3 20.50 -1.11 -11.80
CA LYS A 3 21.35 -0.44 -10.82
C LYS A 3 22.72 -1.13 -10.70
N TYR A 4 22.74 -2.46 -10.87
CA TYR A 4 23.93 -3.29 -10.80
C TYR A 4 23.94 -4.35 -11.89
N ARG A 5 25.15 -4.67 -12.39
CA ARG A 5 25.39 -5.85 -13.24
C ARG A 5 25.62 -7.08 -12.36
N LYS A 6 25.43 -8.29 -12.90
CA LYS A 6 25.69 -9.54 -12.20
C LYS A 6 27.09 -9.57 -11.56
N THR A 7 28.12 -9.16 -12.29
CA THR A 7 29.51 -9.13 -11.82
C THR A 7 29.74 -8.17 -10.66
N GLU A 8 29.06 -7.01 -10.66
CA GLU A 8 29.13 -6.02 -9.58
C GLU A 8 28.45 -6.55 -8.32
N ILE A 9 27.32 -7.24 -8.45
CA ILE A 9 26.63 -7.88 -7.32
C ILE A 9 27.52 -8.94 -6.67
N LEU A 10 28.17 -9.79 -7.47
CA LEU A 10 29.08 -10.83 -6.97
C LEU A 10 30.26 -10.22 -6.22
N GLN A 11 30.82 -9.14 -6.72
CA GLN A 11 31.90 -8.41 -6.05
C GLN A 11 31.43 -7.80 -4.72
N ILE A 12 30.27 -7.11 -4.68
CA ILE A 12 29.71 -6.53 -3.46
C ILE A 12 29.44 -7.62 -2.42
N VAL A 13 28.89 -8.76 -2.85
CA VAL A 13 28.60 -9.89 -1.97
C VAL A 13 29.86 -10.44 -1.29
N GLU A 14 30.97 -10.53 -2.04
CA GLU A 14 32.27 -10.96 -1.51
C GLU A 14 32.87 -9.90 -0.55
N GLU A 15 32.93 -8.65 -0.99
CA GLU A 15 33.51 -7.54 -0.20
C GLU A 15 32.76 -7.29 1.11
N GLU A 16 31.43 -7.40 1.09
CA GLU A 16 30.57 -7.18 2.26
C GLU A 16 30.37 -8.39 3.16
N GLY A 17 30.87 -9.57 2.78
CA GLY A 17 30.74 -10.80 3.54
C GLY A 17 29.29 -11.29 3.66
N VAL A 18 28.55 -11.20 2.56
CA VAL A 18 27.17 -11.70 2.49
C VAL A 18 27.18 -13.22 2.42
N GLU A 19 26.43 -13.89 3.29
CA GLU A 19 26.35 -15.37 3.33
C GLU A 19 25.01 -15.91 2.84
N PHE A 20 23.94 -15.10 2.94
CA PHE A 20 22.59 -15.49 2.52
C PHE A 20 21.94 -14.43 1.64
N ILE A 21 21.24 -14.93 0.63
CA ILE A 21 20.45 -14.09 -0.28
C ILE A 21 18.97 -14.45 -0.12
N ARG A 22 18.12 -13.45 0.03
CA ARG A 22 16.67 -13.62 0.02
C ARG A 22 16.09 -13.26 -1.34
N LEU A 23 15.45 -14.22 -1.97
CA LEU A 23 14.62 -14.03 -3.15
C LEU A 23 13.21 -13.70 -2.66
N GLN A 24 12.84 -12.44 -2.72
CA GLN A 24 11.57 -11.93 -2.18
C GLN A 24 10.57 -11.66 -3.29
N PHE A 25 9.31 -12.00 -3.05
CA PHE A 25 8.20 -11.67 -3.94
C PHE A 25 6.95 -11.36 -3.12
N THR A 26 5.95 -10.77 -3.74
CA THR A 26 4.70 -10.40 -3.06
C THR A 26 3.55 -11.23 -3.62
N ASP A 27 2.78 -11.85 -2.71
CA ASP A 27 1.58 -12.58 -3.11
C ASP A 27 0.42 -11.62 -3.48
N MET A 28 -0.69 -12.16 -3.99
CA MET A 28 -1.82 -11.35 -4.46
C MET A 28 -2.45 -10.47 -3.36
N PHE A 29 -2.26 -10.81 -2.09
CA PHE A 29 -2.79 -10.06 -0.95
C PHE A 29 -1.84 -9.02 -0.37
N GLY A 30 -0.66 -8.82 -0.98
CA GLY A 30 0.33 -7.88 -0.49
C GLY A 30 1.19 -8.43 0.66
N THR A 31 1.30 -9.75 0.80
CA THR A 31 2.20 -10.37 1.77
C THR A 31 3.56 -10.63 1.13
N LEU A 32 4.62 -10.13 1.77
CA LEU A 32 5.99 -10.39 1.32
C LEU A 32 6.38 -11.83 1.69
N LYS A 33 6.77 -12.60 0.69
CA LYS A 33 7.28 -13.97 0.79
C LYS A 33 8.75 -14.03 0.42
N ASN A 34 9.47 -15.08 0.83
CA ASN A 34 10.85 -15.27 0.38
C ASN A 34 11.30 -16.73 0.37
N VAL A 35 12.28 -17.00 -0.49
CA VAL A 35 13.17 -18.15 -0.41
C VAL A 35 14.56 -17.64 -0.03
N ALA A 36 15.25 -18.30 0.89
CA ALA A 36 16.63 -17.96 1.24
C ALA A 36 17.58 -18.98 0.60
N VAL A 37 18.60 -18.48 -0.08
CA VAL A 37 19.65 -19.31 -0.66
C VAL A 37 21.00 -18.94 -0.05
N PRO A 38 21.93 -19.90 0.20
CA PRO A 38 23.29 -19.58 0.60
C PRO A 38 24.04 -18.90 -0.56
N VAL A 39 25.03 -18.09 -0.24
CA VAL A 39 25.82 -17.35 -1.23
C VAL A 39 26.46 -18.29 -2.28
N SER A 40 26.82 -19.49 -1.92
CA SER A 40 27.35 -20.51 -2.84
C SER A 40 26.38 -20.89 -3.98
N CYS A 41 25.08 -20.60 -3.82
CA CYS A 41 24.06 -20.83 -4.83
C CYS A 41 23.66 -19.54 -5.57
N LEU A 42 24.28 -18.41 -5.28
CA LEU A 42 23.86 -17.10 -5.80
C LEU A 42 23.91 -17.04 -7.34
N GLU A 43 25.02 -17.46 -7.95
CA GLU A 43 25.16 -17.43 -9.41
C GLU A 43 24.05 -18.25 -10.09
N LYS A 44 23.82 -19.45 -9.58
CA LYS A 44 22.73 -20.31 -10.06
C LYS A 44 21.36 -19.64 -9.87
N ALA A 45 21.09 -19.03 -8.72
CA ALA A 45 19.84 -18.36 -8.46
C ALA A 45 19.60 -17.12 -9.37
N MET A 46 20.69 -16.49 -9.82
CA MET A 46 20.63 -15.37 -10.77
C MET A 46 20.39 -15.82 -12.22
N ASP A 47 20.89 -17.00 -12.61
CA ASP A 47 20.80 -17.54 -13.97
C ASP A 47 19.62 -18.48 -14.17
N ASP A 48 19.46 -19.44 -13.23
CA ASP A 48 18.55 -20.60 -13.35
C ASP A 48 17.29 -20.39 -12.55
N ARG A 49 16.80 -19.35 -12.20
CA ARG A 49 15.53 -19.14 -11.47
C ARG A 49 15.23 -20.19 -10.36
N SER A 50 14.83 -19.73 -9.25
CA SER A 50 14.42 -20.60 -8.13
C SER A 50 12.96 -20.99 -8.26
N ALA A 51 12.67 -22.28 -8.33
CA ALA A 51 11.31 -22.79 -8.34
C ALA A 51 10.63 -22.60 -6.97
N ILE A 52 9.34 -22.32 -6.99
CA ILE A 52 8.47 -22.27 -5.82
C ILE A 52 7.21 -23.11 -6.05
N ASP A 53 6.81 -23.88 -5.03
CA ASP A 53 5.59 -24.67 -5.05
C ASP A 53 4.36 -23.82 -4.79
N LEU A 54 3.44 -23.84 -5.72
CA LEU A 54 2.18 -23.10 -5.66
C LEU A 54 1.14 -23.73 -4.72
N ALA A 55 1.16 -25.05 -4.54
CA ALA A 55 0.16 -25.72 -3.74
C ALA A 55 0.11 -25.24 -2.29
N SER A 56 1.24 -24.69 -1.82
CA SER A 56 1.42 -24.15 -0.46
C SER A 56 1.14 -22.64 -0.36
N LEU A 57 0.85 -21.95 -1.49
CA LEU A 57 0.60 -20.51 -1.54
C LEU A 57 -0.89 -20.21 -1.74
N ASN A 58 -1.59 -19.91 -0.64
CA ASN A 58 -2.99 -19.53 -0.70
C ASN A 58 -3.25 -18.35 -1.66
N GLY A 59 -4.20 -18.52 -2.60
CA GLY A 59 -4.62 -17.47 -3.50
C GLY A 59 -3.64 -17.13 -4.63
N PHE A 60 -2.65 -17.97 -4.88
CA PHE A 60 -1.64 -17.74 -5.92
C PHE A 60 -1.64 -18.79 -7.02
N ALA A 61 -2.37 -19.89 -6.83
CA ALA A 61 -2.38 -21.02 -7.75
C ALA A 61 -3.66 -21.07 -8.59
N LYS A 62 -3.49 -21.31 -9.90
CA LYS A 62 -4.52 -21.97 -10.71
C LYS A 62 -4.41 -23.48 -10.51
N GLU A 63 -5.53 -24.20 -10.56
CA GLU A 63 -5.60 -25.65 -10.32
C GLU A 63 -4.69 -26.48 -11.25
N GLU A 64 -4.22 -25.91 -12.36
CA GLU A 64 -3.41 -26.58 -13.39
C GLU A 64 -1.91 -26.29 -13.29
N GLU A 65 -1.46 -25.35 -12.45
CA GLU A 65 -0.05 -24.96 -12.33
C GLU A 65 0.50 -25.44 -11.00
N THR A 66 1.62 -26.18 -11.03
CA THR A 66 2.24 -26.76 -9.83
C THR A 66 3.48 -25.99 -9.36
N GLU A 67 4.21 -25.36 -10.28
CA GLU A 67 5.46 -24.66 -10.01
C GLU A 67 5.50 -23.30 -10.69
N LEU A 68 6.06 -22.30 -9.98
CA LEU A 68 6.46 -21.01 -10.54
C LEU A 68 7.93 -20.76 -10.26
N TYR A 69 8.49 -19.77 -10.91
CA TYR A 69 9.91 -19.45 -10.84
C TYR A 69 10.12 -17.99 -10.45
N LEU A 70 11.12 -17.76 -9.60
CA LEU A 70 11.52 -16.43 -9.16
C LEU A 70 12.65 -15.92 -10.04
N LYS A 71 12.42 -14.80 -10.74
CA LYS A 71 13.41 -14.09 -11.54
C LYS A 71 13.88 -12.85 -10.76
N PRO A 72 15.12 -12.84 -10.23
CA PRO A 72 15.63 -11.70 -9.48
C PRO A 72 15.72 -10.42 -10.33
N ASP A 73 15.22 -9.33 -9.79
CA ASP A 73 15.42 -7.99 -10.37
C ASP A 73 16.69 -7.39 -9.75
N PHE A 74 17.76 -7.32 -10.53
CA PHE A 74 19.08 -6.87 -10.06
C PHE A 74 19.09 -5.42 -9.60
N SER A 75 18.18 -4.58 -10.13
CA SER A 75 18.03 -3.19 -9.68
C SER A 75 17.62 -3.06 -8.22
N THR A 76 17.03 -4.12 -7.66
CA THR A 76 16.51 -4.17 -6.29
C THR A 76 17.48 -4.79 -5.29
N PHE A 77 18.69 -5.17 -5.71
CA PHE A 77 19.70 -5.73 -4.81
C PHE A 77 19.98 -4.77 -3.65
N THR A 78 19.94 -5.29 -2.42
CA THR A 78 20.28 -4.51 -1.23
C THR A 78 20.67 -5.43 -0.07
N ILE A 79 21.63 -4.98 0.76
CA ILE A 79 21.98 -5.62 2.00
C ILE A 79 20.98 -5.18 3.08
N LEU A 80 20.55 -6.11 3.94
CA LEU A 80 19.59 -5.84 5.01
C LEU A 80 20.32 -5.37 6.28
N PRO A 81 20.26 -4.06 6.65
CA PRO A 81 21.09 -3.50 7.73
C PRO A 81 20.80 -4.08 9.13
N TRP A 82 19.59 -4.59 9.32
CA TRP A 82 19.17 -5.18 10.61
C TRP A 82 19.64 -6.62 10.83
N ARG A 83 20.51 -7.16 9.96
CA ARG A 83 21.08 -8.49 10.11
C ARG A 83 22.47 -8.41 10.76
N PRO A 84 22.98 -9.54 11.31
CA PRO A 84 24.29 -9.58 11.94
C PRO A 84 25.42 -9.04 11.04
N GLN A 85 26.43 -8.45 11.62
CA GLN A 85 27.62 -7.96 10.92
C GLN A 85 28.40 -9.10 10.28
N ASN A 86 28.47 -10.26 10.95
CA ASN A 86 29.03 -11.48 10.40
C ASN A 86 27.91 -12.31 9.77
N GLY A 87 28.10 -12.73 8.52
CA GLY A 87 27.09 -13.46 7.78
C GLY A 87 25.93 -12.55 7.36
N LYS A 88 26.26 -11.41 6.75
CA LYS A 88 25.25 -10.46 6.25
C LYS A 88 24.25 -11.14 5.32
N VAL A 89 23.09 -10.56 5.24
CA VAL A 89 21.98 -11.02 4.39
C VAL A 89 21.65 -9.94 3.38
N ALA A 90 21.67 -10.28 2.10
CA ALA A 90 21.14 -9.41 1.05
C ALA A 90 19.81 -9.95 0.51
N ARG A 91 19.15 -9.17 -0.33
CA ARG A 91 17.91 -9.57 -0.98
C ARG A 91 17.81 -9.07 -2.41
N PHE A 92 17.01 -9.78 -3.21
CA PHE A 92 16.40 -9.29 -4.43
C PHE A 92 14.88 -9.28 -4.26
N LEU A 93 14.21 -8.34 -4.89
CA LEU A 93 12.81 -8.53 -5.26
C LEU A 93 12.77 -9.29 -6.58
N CYS A 94 11.85 -10.23 -6.68
CA CYS A 94 11.74 -11.11 -7.82
C CYS A 94 10.42 -10.92 -8.55
N ASP A 95 10.48 -10.93 -9.85
CA ASP A 95 9.31 -11.17 -10.68
C ASP A 95 8.97 -12.66 -10.64
N VAL A 96 7.69 -12.99 -10.79
CA VAL A 96 7.21 -14.37 -10.80
C VAL A 96 6.86 -14.76 -12.23
N CYS A 97 7.37 -15.90 -12.69
CA CYS A 97 7.15 -16.40 -14.04
C CYS A 97 6.84 -17.90 -14.05
N THR A 98 6.28 -18.37 -15.15
CA THR A 98 6.06 -19.78 -15.44
C THR A 98 7.36 -20.45 -15.93
N GLU A 99 7.38 -21.78 -16.08
CA GLU A 99 8.53 -22.54 -16.57
C GLU A 99 9.01 -22.07 -17.95
N ASP A 100 8.09 -21.72 -18.84
CA ASP A 100 8.35 -21.21 -20.19
C ASP A 100 8.61 -19.69 -20.25
N GLU A 101 9.00 -19.09 -19.13
CA GLU A 101 9.40 -17.67 -19.01
C GLU A 101 8.29 -16.63 -19.19
N ARG A 102 7.04 -17.04 -19.28
CA ARG A 102 5.93 -16.09 -19.33
C ARG A 102 5.74 -15.43 -17.96
N GLU A 103 5.43 -14.16 -17.98
CA GLU A 103 5.02 -13.44 -16.79
C GLU A 103 3.79 -14.07 -16.15
N TYR A 104 3.86 -14.32 -14.84
CA TYR A 104 2.72 -14.88 -14.12
C TYR A 104 1.61 -13.84 -13.91
N GLU A 105 0.45 -14.07 -14.50
CA GLU A 105 -0.63 -13.08 -14.55
C GLU A 105 -1.18 -12.65 -13.18
N LEU A 106 -1.05 -13.52 -12.15
CA LEU A 106 -1.46 -13.18 -10.78
C LEU A 106 -0.37 -12.49 -9.96
N SER A 107 0.77 -12.11 -10.56
CA SER A 107 1.84 -11.37 -9.89
C SER A 107 1.50 -9.88 -9.78
N PRO A 108 1.30 -9.33 -8.56
CA PRO A 108 0.94 -7.92 -8.40
C PRO A 108 2.00 -6.96 -8.94
N ARG A 109 3.29 -7.28 -8.73
CA ARG A 109 4.40 -6.46 -9.21
C ARG A 109 4.42 -6.35 -10.73
N LEU A 110 4.11 -7.44 -11.43
CA LEU A 110 4.01 -7.45 -12.88
C LEU A 110 2.78 -6.70 -13.41
N ILE A 111 1.66 -6.73 -12.68
CA ILE A 111 0.49 -5.91 -13.01
C ILE A 111 0.87 -4.42 -13.00
N LEU A 112 1.59 -3.95 -11.97
CA LEU A 112 2.07 -2.57 -11.93
C LEU A 112 3.05 -2.28 -13.08
N LYS A 113 4.02 -3.15 -13.33
CA LYS A 113 4.99 -2.97 -14.43
C LYS A 113 4.28 -2.79 -15.78
N ARG A 114 3.27 -3.61 -16.08
CA ARG A 114 2.46 -3.48 -17.32
C ARG A 114 1.71 -2.15 -17.40
N ALA A 115 1.12 -1.69 -16.28
CA ALA A 115 0.44 -0.39 -16.24
C ALA A 115 1.43 0.76 -16.49
N LEU A 116 2.61 0.70 -15.88
CA LEU A 116 3.67 1.70 -16.05
C LEU A 116 4.21 1.70 -17.50
N GLU A 117 4.48 0.55 -18.09
CA GLU A 117 4.92 0.44 -19.50
C GLU A 117 3.87 1.01 -20.47
N LYS A 118 2.59 0.77 -20.20
CA LYS A 118 1.48 1.31 -21.00
C LYS A 118 1.42 2.85 -20.90
N ALA A 119 1.67 3.40 -19.70
CA ALA A 119 1.74 4.84 -19.46
C ALA A 119 2.99 5.46 -20.14
N GLU A 120 4.16 4.82 -20.00
CA GLU A 120 5.41 5.29 -20.59
C GLU A 120 5.34 5.38 -22.12
N LYS A 121 4.70 4.42 -22.80
CA LYS A 121 4.43 4.48 -24.25
C LYS A 121 3.59 5.70 -24.65
N GLN A 122 2.87 6.31 -23.73
CA GLN A 122 2.10 7.55 -23.91
C GLN A 122 2.88 8.79 -23.41
N GLY A 123 4.13 8.60 -22.95
CA GLY A 123 5.01 9.64 -22.43
C GLY A 123 4.71 10.03 -20.97
N TYR A 124 3.95 9.22 -20.22
CA TYR A 124 3.62 9.49 -18.83
C TYR A 124 4.48 8.67 -17.86
N THR A 125 4.84 9.29 -16.74
CA THR A 125 5.48 8.66 -15.58
C THR A 125 4.70 9.03 -14.32
N LEU A 126 4.39 8.06 -13.46
CA LEU A 126 3.75 8.29 -12.17
C LEU A 126 4.81 8.36 -11.07
N GLU A 127 4.84 9.48 -10.36
CA GLU A 127 5.58 9.65 -9.10
C GLU A 127 4.61 9.65 -7.93
N VAL A 128 5.00 8.99 -6.86
CA VAL A 128 4.18 8.84 -5.66
C VAL A 128 4.97 9.05 -4.38
N ASN A 129 4.27 9.53 -3.37
CA ASN A 129 4.77 9.73 -2.02
C ASN A 129 3.71 9.16 -1.07
N PRO A 130 3.92 7.98 -0.46
CA PRO A 130 3.04 7.42 0.55
C PRO A 130 3.34 7.99 1.94
N GLU A 131 2.30 8.30 2.69
CA GLU A 131 2.31 8.54 4.13
C GLU A 131 1.82 7.25 4.81
N CYS A 132 2.69 6.58 5.57
CA CYS A 132 2.38 5.26 6.12
C CYS A 132 2.21 5.30 7.64
N GLU A 133 0.98 5.08 8.09
CA GLU A 133 0.62 5.03 9.50
C GLU A 133 0.69 3.60 10.07
N PHE A 134 1.12 3.48 11.33
CA PHE A 134 1.21 2.22 12.05
C PHE A 134 1.11 2.42 13.55
N PHE A 135 0.79 1.34 14.29
CA PHE A 135 0.78 1.34 15.75
C PHE A 135 1.95 0.53 16.31
N LEU A 136 2.47 1.00 17.45
CA LEU A 136 3.46 0.31 18.27
C LEU A 136 2.83 -0.09 19.61
N PHE A 137 2.56 -1.38 19.79
CA PHE A 137 1.99 -1.92 21.01
C PHE A 137 2.99 -2.76 21.80
N HIS A 138 2.76 -2.93 23.08
CA HIS A 138 3.50 -3.91 23.88
C HIS A 138 3.12 -5.33 23.49
N THR A 139 4.08 -6.24 23.64
CA THR A 139 3.79 -7.67 23.67
C THR A 139 3.44 -8.08 25.11
N ASP A 140 2.74 -9.21 25.25
CA ASP A 140 2.56 -9.85 26.56
C ASP A 140 3.84 -10.59 27.01
N ASP A 141 3.79 -11.23 28.17
CA ASP A 141 4.93 -11.96 28.76
C ASP A 141 5.39 -13.17 27.90
N ASP A 142 4.51 -13.70 27.07
CA ASP A 142 4.81 -14.76 26.10
C ASP A 142 5.30 -14.21 24.75
N GLY A 143 5.40 -12.89 24.61
CA GLY A 143 5.82 -12.20 23.38
C GLY A 143 4.71 -12.11 22.31
N MET A 144 3.44 -12.36 22.68
CA MET A 144 2.31 -12.27 21.78
C MET A 144 1.87 -10.82 21.57
N PRO A 145 1.38 -10.47 20.38
CA PRO A 145 0.86 -9.13 20.10
C PRO A 145 -0.31 -8.76 20.99
N THR A 146 -0.30 -7.52 21.51
CA THR A 146 -1.44 -6.94 22.23
C THR A 146 -1.87 -5.63 21.58
N THR A 147 -2.94 -4.99 22.08
CA THR A 147 -3.32 -3.60 21.76
C THR A 147 -3.03 -2.66 22.93
N VAL A 148 -2.19 -3.09 23.86
CA VAL A 148 -1.81 -2.33 25.06
C VAL A 148 -0.69 -1.35 24.72
N SER A 149 -0.85 -0.11 25.15
CA SER A 149 0.20 0.91 25.18
C SER A 149 0.08 1.68 26.50
N HIS A 150 1.19 2.05 27.08
CA HIS A 150 1.26 2.98 28.23
C HIS A 150 1.36 4.44 27.78
N GLU A 151 1.48 4.67 26.48
CA GLU A 151 1.58 5.96 25.86
C GLU A 151 0.23 6.68 25.85
N ARG A 152 0.29 8.01 26.03
CA ARG A 152 -0.87 8.92 25.97
C ARG A 152 -0.61 10.11 25.06
N ALA A 153 0.45 10.06 24.27
CA ALA A 153 0.78 11.09 23.31
C ALA A 153 -0.31 11.22 22.24
N GLY A 154 -0.40 12.38 21.67
CA GLY A 154 -1.26 12.74 20.55
C GLY A 154 -0.47 13.38 19.42
N TYR A 155 -1.17 14.04 18.51
CA TYR A 155 -0.60 14.58 17.29
C TYR A 155 0.55 15.57 17.55
N LEU A 156 1.72 15.26 16.97
CA LEU A 156 2.98 16.02 17.08
C LEU A 156 3.56 16.11 18.50
N ASP A 157 3.10 15.32 19.46
CA ASP A 157 3.74 15.25 20.76
C ASP A 157 5.17 14.70 20.65
N THR A 158 6.02 15.09 21.58
CA THR A 158 7.45 14.75 21.60
C THR A 158 7.82 13.96 22.85
N SER A 159 9.03 13.41 22.90
CA SER A 159 9.63 12.84 24.10
C SER A 159 9.62 13.84 25.27
N PRO A 160 9.31 13.43 26.51
CA PRO A 160 9.18 12.04 26.97
C PRO A 160 7.75 11.46 26.88
N ILE A 161 6.78 12.18 26.29
CA ILE A 161 5.40 11.71 26.20
C ILE A 161 5.27 10.68 25.08
N ASP A 162 5.89 10.95 23.91
CA ASP A 162 6.04 10.02 22.78
C ASP A 162 7.07 8.93 23.15
N LEU A 163 6.56 7.75 23.48
CA LEU A 163 7.42 6.61 23.85
C LEU A 163 7.97 5.86 22.62
N GLY A 164 7.42 6.10 21.44
CA GLY A 164 7.83 5.48 20.18
C GLY A 164 8.94 6.22 19.43
N GLU A 165 9.34 7.43 19.87
CA GLU A 165 10.29 8.29 19.15
C GLU A 165 11.62 7.58 18.82
N ASN A 166 12.23 6.90 19.79
CA ASN A 166 13.48 6.18 19.55
C ASN A 166 13.33 5.03 18.54
N THR A 167 12.21 4.32 18.61
CA THR A 167 11.91 3.24 17.65
C THR A 167 11.72 3.82 16.25
N ARG A 168 10.98 4.93 16.09
CA ARG A 168 10.83 5.61 14.79
C ARG A 168 12.17 6.08 14.25
N ARG A 169 13.00 6.70 15.10
CA ARG A 169 14.35 7.17 14.74
C ARG A 169 15.20 6.04 14.16
N ASP A 170 15.25 4.90 14.84
CA ASP A 170 16.06 3.76 14.39
C ASP A 170 15.49 3.13 13.10
N ILE A 171 14.16 3.15 12.93
CA ILE A 171 13.51 2.75 11.67
C ILE A 171 13.99 3.64 10.54
N ILE A 172 13.94 4.97 10.72
CA ILE A 172 14.35 5.95 9.71
C ILE A 172 15.80 5.78 9.32
N LEU A 173 16.71 5.75 10.30
CA LEU A 173 18.15 5.58 10.02
C LEU A 173 18.44 4.29 9.25
N THR A 174 17.75 3.21 9.60
CA THR A 174 17.88 1.93 8.89
C THR A 174 17.36 2.01 7.45
N LEU A 175 16.26 2.72 7.22
CA LEU A 175 15.70 2.92 5.88
C LEU A 175 16.58 3.83 5.03
N GLU A 176 17.14 4.90 5.61
CA GLU A 176 18.08 5.80 4.92
C GLU A 176 19.35 5.06 4.49
N GLU A 177 19.88 4.14 5.32
CA GLU A 177 20.99 3.25 4.95
C GLU A 177 20.66 2.38 3.72
N MET A 178 19.38 2.05 3.53
CA MET A 178 18.89 1.33 2.34
C MET A 178 18.54 2.25 1.15
N GLY A 179 18.84 3.55 1.24
CA GLY A 179 18.60 4.52 0.17
C GLY A 179 17.16 5.05 0.10
N TYR A 180 16.41 4.99 1.21
CA TYR A 180 15.12 5.67 1.29
C TYR A 180 15.32 7.17 1.52
N GLN A 181 14.45 7.96 0.93
CA GLN A 181 14.36 9.39 1.22
C GLN A 181 13.12 9.61 2.08
N ILE A 182 13.33 9.84 3.37
CA ILE A 182 12.25 10.13 4.34
C ILE A 182 12.10 11.65 4.44
N THR A 183 10.88 12.14 4.36
CA THR A 183 10.58 13.58 4.42
C THR A 183 10.15 14.03 5.80
N SER A 184 9.41 13.21 6.51
CA SER A 184 8.99 13.49 7.88
C SER A 184 8.63 12.22 8.66
N SER A 185 8.59 12.36 9.98
CA SER A 185 7.99 11.38 10.87
C SER A 185 7.46 12.07 12.12
N HIS A 186 6.34 11.60 12.61
CA HIS A 186 5.74 12.19 13.80
C HIS A 186 4.83 11.19 14.54
N HIS A 187 4.45 11.58 15.76
CA HIS A 187 3.40 10.91 16.49
C HIS A 187 2.03 11.31 15.93
N GLU A 188 1.16 10.35 15.72
CA GLU A 188 -0.19 10.56 15.21
C GLU A 188 -1.21 10.85 16.31
N ILE A 189 -2.49 11.12 15.93
CA ILE A 189 -3.57 11.51 16.84
C ILE A 189 -3.86 10.42 17.88
N ALA A 190 -3.87 9.15 17.46
CA ALA A 190 -4.15 8.05 18.36
C ALA A 190 -2.93 7.69 19.22
N PRO A 191 -3.11 7.38 20.53
CA PRO A 191 -2.03 6.88 21.36
C PRO A 191 -1.36 5.65 20.74
N ALA A 192 -0.03 5.64 20.70
CA ALA A 192 0.83 4.62 20.07
C ALA A 192 0.75 4.57 18.53
N GLN A 193 0.18 5.57 17.89
CA GLN A 193 0.14 5.70 16.43
C GLN A 193 1.26 6.61 15.95
N HIS A 194 1.93 6.18 14.88
CA HIS A 194 3.08 6.84 14.29
C HIS A 194 2.92 6.90 12.78
N GLU A 195 3.57 7.90 12.17
CA GLU A 195 3.62 8.08 10.72
C GLU A 195 5.06 8.31 10.25
N ILE A 196 5.38 7.78 9.09
CA ILE A 196 6.64 8.02 8.38
C ILE A 196 6.31 8.26 6.90
N ASP A 197 6.78 9.41 6.39
CA ASP A 197 6.49 9.89 5.05
C ASP A 197 7.71 9.76 4.15
N PHE A 198 7.49 9.31 2.93
CA PHE A 198 8.53 9.18 1.92
C PHE A 198 8.60 10.42 1.02
N ALA A 199 9.71 10.60 0.33
CA ALA A 199 9.78 11.55 -0.76
C ALA A 199 9.05 11.00 -2.01
N PHE A 200 8.74 11.88 -2.97
CA PHE A 200 8.24 11.46 -4.28
C PHE A 200 9.31 10.65 -5.03
N GLU A 201 8.90 9.50 -5.52
CA GLU A 201 9.73 8.62 -6.34
C GLU A 201 8.87 7.88 -7.37
N ASP A 202 9.48 7.22 -8.35
CA ASP A 202 8.73 6.41 -9.30
C ASP A 202 7.87 5.33 -8.62
N ALA A 203 6.74 5.01 -9.24
CA ALA A 203 5.73 4.18 -8.61
C ALA A 203 6.18 2.74 -8.34
N LEU A 204 7.05 2.14 -9.18
CA LEU A 204 7.53 0.77 -8.96
C LEU A 204 8.49 0.72 -7.78
N SER A 205 9.50 1.61 -7.76
CA SER A 205 10.43 1.73 -6.63
C SER A 205 9.70 2.01 -5.32
N THR A 206 8.68 2.89 -5.35
CA THR A 206 7.88 3.19 -4.17
C THR A 206 7.09 1.97 -3.67
N ALA A 207 6.45 1.21 -4.56
CA ALA A 207 5.75 -0.02 -4.17
C ALA A 207 6.70 -1.05 -3.53
N ASP A 208 7.87 -1.25 -4.15
CA ASP A 208 8.94 -2.11 -3.64
C ASP A 208 9.43 -1.65 -2.25
N LYS A 209 9.57 -0.33 -2.06
CA LYS A 209 9.96 0.29 -0.79
C LYS A 209 8.89 0.15 0.29
N VAL A 210 7.61 0.33 -0.01
CA VAL A 210 6.51 0.12 0.96
C VAL A 210 6.50 -1.32 1.49
N MET A 211 6.73 -2.32 0.63
CA MET A 211 6.81 -3.71 1.07
C MET A 211 7.97 -3.95 2.04
N THR A 212 9.13 -3.37 1.72
CA THR A 212 10.33 -3.48 2.56
C THR A 212 10.17 -2.68 3.87
N PHE A 213 9.58 -1.50 3.81
CA PHE A 213 9.25 -0.66 4.96
C PHE A 213 8.45 -1.42 6.02
N LYS A 214 7.37 -2.08 5.60
CA LYS A 214 6.55 -2.89 6.54
C LYS A 214 7.36 -3.97 7.24
N MET A 215 8.33 -4.59 6.55
CA MET A 215 9.24 -5.58 7.14
C MET A 215 10.23 -4.93 8.11
N ALA A 216 10.84 -3.80 7.72
CA ALA A 216 11.80 -3.07 8.55
C ALA A 216 11.17 -2.58 9.85
N VAL A 217 10.01 -1.91 9.78
CA VAL A 217 9.26 -1.42 10.95
C VAL A 217 9.00 -2.53 11.96
N ARG A 218 8.45 -3.67 11.50
CA ARG A 218 8.18 -4.82 12.39
C ARG A 218 9.46 -5.41 12.99
N THR A 219 10.52 -5.46 12.20
CA THR A 219 11.79 -6.05 12.65
C THR A 219 12.48 -5.17 13.70
N ILE A 220 12.47 -3.86 13.49
CA ILE A 220 13.11 -2.91 14.42
C ILE A 220 12.27 -2.75 15.67
N ALA A 221 10.94 -2.59 15.56
CA ALA A 221 10.06 -2.53 16.71
C ALA A 221 10.25 -3.72 17.66
N LYS A 222 10.43 -4.94 17.12
CA LYS A 222 10.70 -6.13 17.92
C LYS A 222 11.97 -6.03 18.76
N ARG A 223 12.99 -5.28 18.34
CA ARG A 223 14.22 -5.05 19.14
C ARG A 223 13.97 -4.21 20.37
N TYR A 224 12.92 -3.38 20.32
CA TYR A 224 12.45 -2.56 21.44
C TYR A 224 11.37 -3.26 22.30
N GLY A 225 11.11 -4.55 22.08
CA GLY A 225 10.05 -5.27 22.78
C GLY A 225 8.64 -4.84 22.37
N LEU A 226 8.51 -4.21 21.19
CA LEU A 226 7.26 -3.71 20.67
C LEU A 226 6.76 -4.56 19.50
N HIS A 227 5.44 -4.61 19.36
CA HIS A 227 4.75 -5.16 18.19
C HIS A 227 4.26 -4.02 17.30
N ALA A 228 4.82 -3.91 16.10
CA ALA A 228 4.33 -2.97 15.09
C ALA A 228 3.23 -3.60 14.25
N THR A 229 2.09 -2.92 14.16
CA THR A 229 0.97 -3.35 13.32
C THR A 229 0.51 -2.29 12.33
N PHE A 230 0.23 -2.73 11.11
CA PHE A 230 -0.40 -1.96 10.03
C PHE A 230 -1.90 -2.30 9.91
N MET A 231 -2.50 -2.84 10.96
CA MET A 231 -3.93 -3.13 11.00
C MET A 231 -4.73 -1.83 10.85
N PRO A 232 -5.69 -1.74 9.91
CA PRO A 232 -6.39 -0.50 9.62
C PRO A 232 -7.12 0.11 10.81
N LYS A 233 -7.68 -0.71 11.70
CA LYS A 233 -8.41 -0.25 12.91
C LYS A 233 -8.14 -1.22 14.07
N PRO A 234 -7.00 -1.10 14.78
CA PRO A 234 -6.68 -2.01 15.88
C PRO A 234 -7.45 -1.71 17.17
N ARG A 235 -7.94 -0.47 17.34
CA ARG A 235 -8.75 -0.02 18.47
C ARG A 235 -9.98 0.72 17.97
N GLN A 236 -11.13 0.47 18.61
CA GLN A 236 -12.41 0.99 18.11
C GLN A 236 -12.61 2.49 18.36
N ASP A 237 -12.05 3.02 19.43
CA ASP A 237 -12.28 4.36 20.00
C ASP A 237 -11.28 5.44 19.56
N VAL A 238 -10.35 5.11 18.68
CA VAL A 238 -9.29 6.00 18.18
C VAL A 238 -9.20 5.98 16.67
N ASN A 239 -8.43 6.88 16.06
CA ASN A 239 -8.14 6.84 14.62
C ASN A 239 -7.51 5.51 14.21
N GLY A 240 -7.74 5.10 12.97
CA GLY A 240 -7.10 3.94 12.37
C GLY A 240 -5.93 4.33 11.48
N SER A 241 -5.14 3.34 11.02
CA SER A 241 -3.97 3.55 10.16
C SER A 241 -4.36 3.64 8.69
N GLY A 242 -4.11 4.81 8.10
CA GLY A 242 -4.18 5.07 6.66
C GLY A 242 -2.85 4.84 5.96
N MET A 243 -2.93 4.83 4.65
CA MET A 243 -1.80 5.02 3.74
C MET A 243 -2.23 6.07 2.72
N HIS A 244 -2.05 7.35 3.07
CA HIS A 244 -2.37 8.43 2.14
C HIS A 244 -1.37 8.41 1.00
N LEU A 245 -1.87 8.58 -0.21
CA LEU A 245 -1.06 8.48 -1.41
C LEU A 245 -1.05 9.80 -2.15
N HIS A 246 0.07 10.51 -2.09
CA HIS A 246 0.30 11.68 -2.94
C HIS A 246 0.80 11.23 -4.30
N MET A 247 0.22 11.77 -5.35
CA MET A 247 0.52 11.42 -6.74
C MET A 247 0.86 12.64 -7.57
N ARG A 248 1.84 12.50 -8.45
CA ARG A 248 2.17 13.42 -9.54
C ARG A 248 2.25 12.62 -10.83
N LEU A 249 1.63 13.11 -11.88
CA LEU A 249 1.79 12.53 -13.21
C LEU A 249 2.72 13.44 -14.01
N LEU A 250 3.83 12.89 -14.48
CA LEU A 250 4.76 13.61 -15.33
C LEU A 250 4.53 13.25 -16.79
N LYS A 251 4.66 14.25 -17.66
CA LYS A 251 4.75 14.06 -19.11
C LYS A 251 5.99 14.76 -19.62
N ASN A 252 6.91 13.99 -20.18
CA ASN A 252 8.22 14.51 -20.60
C ASN A 252 8.93 15.30 -19.47
N GLY A 253 8.87 14.78 -18.23
CA GLY A 253 9.50 15.35 -17.04
C GLY A 253 8.78 16.57 -16.43
N ARG A 254 7.59 16.95 -16.93
CA ARG A 254 6.78 18.05 -16.39
C ARG A 254 5.54 17.53 -15.69
N ASN A 255 5.28 18.00 -14.47
CA ASN A 255 4.07 17.66 -13.74
C ASN A 255 2.83 18.22 -14.46
N VAL A 256 2.00 17.32 -15.02
CA VAL A 256 0.81 17.68 -15.80
C VAL A 256 -0.37 18.12 -14.93
N PHE A 257 -0.32 17.92 -13.60
CA PHE A 257 -1.37 18.40 -12.71
C PHE A 257 -1.28 19.91 -12.45
N THR A 258 -0.13 20.52 -12.74
CA THR A 258 0.09 21.95 -12.51
C THR A 258 -0.20 22.75 -13.75
N GLY A 259 -1.22 23.58 -13.72
CA GLY A 259 -1.58 24.54 -14.77
C GLY A 259 -0.68 25.78 -14.77
N GLU A 260 -0.88 26.66 -15.78
CA GLU A 260 -0.06 27.86 -15.99
C GLU A 260 -0.02 28.81 -14.78
N ASN A 261 -1.12 28.89 -14.04
CA ASN A 261 -1.23 29.75 -12.84
C ASN A 261 -0.81 29.02 -11.54
N GLY A 262 -0.20 27.82 -11.65
CA GLY A 262 0.13 26.97 -10.50
C GLY A 262 -1.10 26.39 -9.80
N GLU A 263 -2.27 26.38 -10.45
CA GLU A 263 -3.50 25.71 -10.00
C GLU A 263 -3.64 24.34 -10.67
N LEU A 264 -4.64 23.55 -10.26
CA LEU A 264 -4.95 22.27 -10.89
C LEU A 264 -5.26 22.47 -12.38
N SER A 265 -4.55 21.76 -13.23
CA SER A 265 -4.72 21.78 -14.69
C SER A 265 -5.98 21.01 -15.12
N THR A 266 -6.35 21.15 -16.40
CA THR A 266 -7.43 20.35 -17.00
C THR A 266 -7.10 18.86 -17.00
N ASP A 267 -5.85 18.47 -17.26
CA ASP A 267 -5.42 17.07 -17.20
C ASP A 267 -5.43 16.54 -15.76
N GLY A 268 -5.02 17.39 -14.79
CA GLY A 268 -5.09 17.05 -13.37
C GLY A 268 -6.55 16.88 -12.90
N GLU A 269 -7.47 17.74 -13.34
CA GLU A 269 -8.90 17.59 -13.05
C GLU A 269 -9.47 16.32 -13.69
N ALA A 270 -9.09 15.99 -14.91
CA ALA A 270 -9.54 14.80 -15.61
C ALA A 270 -8.99 13.52 -14.94
N PHE A 271 -7.73 13.52 -14.51
CA PHE A 271 -7.11 12.41 -13.76
C PHE A 271 -7.84 12.18 -12.43
N LEU A 272 -8.09 13.24 -11.68
CA LEU A 272 -8.87 13.21 -10.43
C LEU A 272 -10.28 12.64 -10.68
N ALA A 273 -10.96 13.10 -11.75
CA ALA A 273 -12.29 12.63 -12.11
C ALA A 273 -12.30 11.13 -12.45
N GLY A 274 -11.26 10.64 -13.13
CA GLY A 274 -11.08 9.22 -13.42
C GLY A 274 -10.95 8.37 -12.15
N ILE A 275 -10.13 8.79 -11.18
CA ILE A 275 -10.04 8.10 -9.89
C ILE A 275 -11.39 8.08 -9.17
N LEU A 276 -12.08 9.23 -9.06
CA LEU A 276 -13.40 9.30 -8.42
C LEU A 276 -14.43 8.42 -9.10
N GLY A 277 -14.34 8.27 -10.43
CA GLY A 277 -15.26 7.44 -11.23
C GLY A 277 -15.13 5.95 -10.94
N HIS A 278 -13.96 5.48 -10.55
CA HIS A 278 -13.64 4.06 -10.34
C HIS A 278 -13.39 3.67 -8.87
N VAL A 279 -13.25 4.64 -7.95
CA VAL A 279 -12.81 4.37 -6.59
C VAL A 279 -13.69 3.37 -5.84
N VAL A 280 -14.99 3.33 -6.11
CA VAL A 280 -15.91 2.37 -5.49
C VAL A 280 -15.56 0.94 -5.89
N GLY A 281 -15.26 0.70 -7.17
CA GLY A 281 -14.76 -0.57 -7.68
C GLY A 281 -13.35 -0.93 -7.17
N MET A 282 -12.53 0.08 -6.91
CA MET A 282 -11.16 -0.09 -6.41
C MET A 282 -11.10 -0.33 -4.90
N THR A 283 -12.18 -0.05 -4.14
CA THR A 283 -12.17 -0.08 -2.67
C THR A 283 -11.76 -1.44 -2.10
N ALA A 284 -12.16 -2.57 -2.70
CA ALA A 284 -11.76 -3.90 -2.23
C ALA A 284 -10.24 -4.14 -2.28
N VAL A 285 -9.51 -3.43 -3.15
CA VAL A 285 -8.04 -3.47 -3.25
C VAL A 285 -7.39 -2.45 -2.31
N PHE A 286 -7.98 -1.26 -2.19
CA PHE A 286 -7.46 -0.17 -1.36
C PHE A 286 -7.67 -0.41 0.13
N ASN A 287 -8.73 -1.15 0.45
CA ASN A 287 -9.18 -1.49 1.79
C ASN A 287 -9.52 -2.99 1.87
N PRO A 288 -8.48 -3.86 1.84
CA PRO A 288 -8.66 -5.27 1.49
C PRO A 288 -9.15 -6.18 2.63
N LEU A 289 -9.25 -5.66 3.85
CA LEU A 289 -9.62 -6.46 5.02
C LEU A 289 -11.03 -6.13 5.51
N VAL A 290 -11.68 -7.08 6.17
CA VAL A 290 -12.91 -6.80 6.92
C VAL A 290 -12.70 -5.64 7.90
N ASN A 291 -11.52 -5.58 8.51
CA ASN A 291 -11.15 -4.54 9.46
C ASN A 291 -10.97 -3.15 8.81
N SER A 292 -10.66 -3.08 7.51
CA SER A 292 -10.53 -1.81 6.76
C SER A 292 -11.79 -0.95 6.84
N TYR A 293 -12.96 -1.56 6.79
CA TYR A 293 -14.26 -0.88 6.82
C TYR A 293 -14.63 -0.35 8.22
N LYS A 294 -13.93 -0.78 9.25
CA LYS A 294 -14.02 -0.20 10.60
C LYS A 294 -13.21 1.11 10.73
N ARG A 295 -12.30 1.38 9.79
CA ARG A 295 -11.62 2.67 9.63
C ARG A 295 -12.46 3.65 8.80
N LEU A 296 -13.09 3.19 7.72
CA LEU A 296 -13.87 4.01 6.78
C LEU A 296 -15.25 4.40 7.34
N VAL A 297 -15.28 4.91 8.55
CA VAL A 297 -16.50 5.33 9.23
C VAL A 297 -16.46 6.82 9.58
N PRO A 298 -17.61 7.53 9.56
CA PRO A 298 -17.67 8.93 9.96
C PRO A 298 -17.18 9.15 11.39
N GLY A 299 -16.50 10.28 11.63
CA GLY A 299 -16.05 10.68 12.98
C GLY A 299 -14.57 10.45 13.25
N PHE A 300 -13.91 9.67 12.42
CA PHE A 300 -12.45 9.51 12.38
C PHE A 300 -11.94 10.09 11.05
N GLU A 301 -10.66 10.41 10.94
CA GLU A 301 -10.12 11.16 9.79
C GLU A 301 -10.12 10.42 8.43
N ALA A 302 -10.72 9.26 8.35
CA ALA A 302 -10.87 8.52 7.10
C ALA A 302 -12.10 8.98 6.30
N PRO A 303 -11.99 9.11 4.97
CA PRO A 303 -13.13 9.46 4.13
C PRO A 303 -14.11 8.31 3.97
N SER A 304 -15.41 8.60 3.98
CA SER A 304 -16.49 7.64 3.72
C SER A 304 -17.27 7.94 2.44
N ASP A 305 -17.03 9.09 1.83
CA ASP A 305 -17.79 9.58 0.69
C ASP A 305 -16.87 9.95 -0.48
N VAL A 306 -17.34 9.72 -1.70
CA VAL A 306 -16.60 10.00 -2.94
C VAL A 306 -16.65 11.50 -3.25
N THR A 307 -15.68 12.23 -2.72
CA THR A 307 -15.57 13.69 -2.82
C THR A 307 -14.14 14.13 -3.06
N TRP A 308 -13.96 15.36 -3.51
CA TRP A 308 -12.66 16.00 -3.60
C TRP A 308 -12.71 17.45 -3.11
N SER A 309 -11.57 17.97 -2.67
CA SER A 309 -11.46 19.34 -2.18
C SER A 309 -10.04 19.88 -2.22
N ARG A 310 -9.91 21.21 -2.28
CA ARG A 310 -8.65 21.95 -2.01
C ARG A 310 -8.52 22.34 -0.54
N THR A 311 -9.59 22.29 0.22
CA THR A 311 -9.64 22.87 1.58
C THR A 311 -10.10 21.89 2.65
N GLN A 312 -10.88 20.87 2.30
CA GLN A 312 -11.48 19.93 3.26
C GLN A 312 -10.65 18.64 3.35
N ARG A 313 -9.95 18.45 4.47
CA ARG A 313 -9.10 17.26 4.71
C ARG A 313 -9.87 15.95 4.78
N ASN A 314 -11.17 15.97 5.05
CA ASN A 314 -12.04 14.80 5.08
C ASN A 314 -12.60 14.38 3.70
N ALA A 315 -12.23 15.08 2.63
CA ALA A 315 -12.49 14.64 1.27
C ALA A 315 -11.66 13.41 0.90
N LEU A 316 -12.18 12.55 0.02
CA LEU A 316 -11.50 11.37 -0.47
C LEU A 316 -10.23 11.72 -1.25
N LEU A 317 -10.32 12.70 -2.16
CA LEU A 317 -9.18 13.25 -2.88
C LEU A 317 -8.97 14.70 -2.46
N HIS A 318 -7.76 15.01 -2.02
CA HIS A 318 -7.34 16.36 -1.67
C HIS A 318 -6.35 16.88 -2.72
N VAL A 319 -6.62 18.07 -3.26
CA VAL A 319 -5.72 18.74 -4.20
C VAL A 319 -4.79 19.64 -3.40
N ARG A 320 -3.51 19.31 -3.38
CA ARG A 320 -2.49 20.05 -2.62
C ARG A 320 -1.64 20.91 -3.55
N LYS A 321 -1.44 22.15 -3.17
CA LYS A 321 -0.52 23.07 -3.85
C LYS A 321 0.72 23.22 -2.99
N ARG A 322 1.85 22.68 -3.45
CA ARG A 322 3.14 22.79 -2.76
C ARG A 322 3.95 23.95 -3.32
N ARG A 323 4.49 24.76 -2.42
CA ARG A 323 5.28 25.93 -2.82
C ARG A 323 6.56 25.49 -3.56
N GLY A 324 6.67 25.90 -4.84
CA GLY A 324 7.84 25.57 -5.68
C GLY A 324 7.80 24.19 -6.33
N GLU A 325 6.84 23.31 -5.96
CA GLU A 325 6.77 21.93 -6.46
C GLU A 325 5.53 21.64 -7.32
N GLY A 326 4.57 22.59 -7.34
CA GLY A 326 3.33 22.46 -8.12
C GLY A 326 2.20 21.77 -7.37
N VAL A 327 1.33 21.10 -8.10
CA VAL A 327 0.11 20.44 -7.58
C VAL A 327 0.34 18.94 -7.49
N ASP A 328 -0.08 18.34 -6.38
CA ASP A 328 -0.22 16.90 -6.21
C ASP A 328 -1.65 16.54 -5.77
N LEU A 329 -2.04 15.29 -6.01
CA LEU A 329 -3.32 14.73 -5.61
C LEU A 329 -3.09 13.74 -4.48
N GLU A 330 -3.74 13.95 -3.34
CA GLU A 330 -3.67 13.07 -2.18
C GLU A 330 -4.92 12.20 -2.10
N LEU A 331 -4.78 10.90 -2.27
CA LEU A 331 -5.84 9.91 -2.08
C LEU A 331 -5.78 9.38 -0.63
N ARG A 332 -6.86 9.55 0.13
CA ARG A 332 -6.88 9.33 1.59
C ARG A 332 -7.59 8.05 2.04
N SER A 333 -8.31 7.36 1.13
CA SER A 333 -9.05 6.14 1.52
C SER A 333 -8.18 4.91 1.75
N PRO A 334 -7.06 4.67 1.05
CA PRO A 334 -6.29 3.45 1.22
C PRO A 334 -5.77 3.28 2.64
N ASP A 335 -5.59 2.04 3.07
CA ASP A 335 -4.92 1.70 4.30
C ASP A 335 -3.66 0.86 4.05
N CYS A 336 -2.82 0.74 5.07
CA CYS A 336 -1.54 0.03 4.97
C CYS A 336 -1.66 -1.48 4.74
N ALA A 337 -2.87 -2.07 4.79
CA ALA A 337 -3.08 -3.47 4.39
C ALA A 337 -3.16 -3.64 2.86
N ALA A 338 -3.38 -2.54 2.12
CA ALA A 338 -3.40 -2.57 0.67
C ALA A 338 -2.11 -3.13 0.08
N ASN A 339 -2.27 -3.84 -1.04
CA ASN A 339 -1.15 -4.24 -1.89
C ASN A 339 -0.70 -3.01 -2.71
N PRO A 340 0.50 -2.45 -2.46
CA PRO A 340 0.91 -1.19 -3.09
C PRO A 340 1.02 -1.29 -4.61
N TYR A 341 1.38 -2.45 -5.16
CA TYR A 341 1.46 -2.64 -6.61
C TYR A 341 0.10 -2.50 -7.28
N LEU A 342 -0.92 -3.14 -6.72
CA LEU A 342 -2.29 -3.07 -7.25
C LEU A 342 -2.90 -1.68 -7.07
N LEU A 343 -2.68 -1.09 -5.89
CA LEU A 343 -3.12 0.27 -5.58
C LEU A 343 -2.61 1.26 -6.64
N LEU A 344 -1.31 1.23 -6.92
CA LEU A 344 -0.69 2.18 -7.86
C LEU A 344 -1.08 1.89 -9.31
N ALA A 345 -1.20 0.63 -9.71
CA ALA A 345 -1.68 0.27 -11.04
C ALA A 345 -3.10 0.79 -11.31
N LEU A 346 -4.00 0.61 -10.34
CA LEU A 346 -5.39 1.06 -10.43
C LEU A 346 -5.49 2.60 -10.42
N CYS A 347 -4.73 3.29 -9.55
CA CYS A 347 -4.71 4.76 -9.54
C CYS A 347 -4.24 5.33 -10.87
N LEU A 348 -3.15 4.77 -11.43
CA LEU A 348 -2.60 5.21 -12.71
C LEU A 348 -3.59 5.02 -13.87
N GLU A 349 -4.12 3.81 -14.02
CA GLU A 349 -5.02 3.50 -15.13
C GLU A 349 -6.38 4.23 -15.01
N ALA A 350 -6.93 4.36 -13.80
CA ALA A 350 -8.15 5.13 -13.57
C ALA A 350 -7.95 6.62 -13.89
N GLY A 351 -6.83 7.19 -13.45
CA GLY A 351 -6.49 8.57 -13.77
C GLY A 351 -6.27 8.81 -15.26
N LEU A 352 -5.53 7.91 -15.94
CA LEU A 352 -5.32 7.98 -17.39
C LEU A 352 -6.63 7.76 -18.19
N ASP A 353 -7.55 6.94 -17.68
CA ASP A 353 -8.88 6.79 -18.26
C ASP A 353 -9.65 8.11 -18.23
N GLY A 354 -9.57 8.81 -17.09
CA GLY A 354 -10.15 10.16 -16.97
C GLY A 354 -9.58 11.15 -17.99
N ILE A 355 -8.24 11.17 -18.18
CA ILE A 355 -7.59 12.02 -19.18
C ILE A 355 -8.03 11.63 -20.59
N ARG A 356 -8.02 10.34 -20.95
CA ARG A 356 -8.45 9.85 -22.29
C ARG A 356 -9.88 10.26 -22.61
N LYS A 357 -10.77 10.18 -21.64
CA LYS A 357 -12.20 10.52 -21.77
C LYS A 357 -12.50 12.00 -21.56
N GLN A 358 -11.49 12.81 -21.22
CA GLN A 358 -11.65 14.23 -20.87
C GLN A 358 -12.74 14.43 -19.80
N GLN A 359 -12.73 13.59 -18.79
CA GLN A 359 -13.72 13.61 -17.72
C GLN A 359 -13.62 14.91 -16.92
N LYS A 360 -14.78 15.39 -16.47
CA LYS A 360 -14.83 16.54 -15.57
C LYS A 360 -15.09 16.07 -14.14
N ALA A 361 -14.37 16.65 -13.21
CA ALA A 361 -14.59 16.39 -11.81
C ALA A 361 -16.00 16.81 -11.38
N PRO A 362 -16.61 16.09 -10.43
CA PRO A 362 -17.84 16.57 -9.80
C PRO A 362 -17.56 17.90 -9.08
N LYS A 363 -18.63 18.57 -8.63
CA LYS A 363 -18.49 19.83 -7.89
C LYS A 363 -17.60 19.65 -6.67
N GLU A 364 -16.62 20.55 -6.50
CA GLU A 364 -15.73 20.57 -5.33
C GLU A 364 -16.51 20.68 -4.02
N LEU A 365 -16.11 19.91 -3.02
CA LEU A 365 -16.60 20.01 -1.66
C LEU A 365 -15.89 21.18 -0.94
N THR A 366 -16.62 22.24 -0.66
CA THR A 366 -16.08 23.44 0.01
C THR A 366 -16.44 23.54 1.49
N GLU A 367 -17.26 22.61 1.98
CA GLU A 367 -17.73 22.54 3.36
C GLU A 367 -17.48 21.15 3.97
N ASP A 368 -17.54 21.05 5.28
CA ASP A 368 -17.36 19.77 5.96
C ASP A 368 -18.49 18.79 5.60
N ILE A 369 -18.14 17.69 4.95
CA ILE A 369 -19.08 16.63 4.52
C ILE A 369 -19.95 16.08 5.67
N ARG A 370 -19.44 16.13 6.89
CA ARG A 370 -20.14 15.67 8.10
C ARG A 370 -21.35 16.54 8.48
N ARG A 371 -21.41 17.76 7.94
CA ARG A 371 -22.54 18.67 8.17
C ARG A 371 -23.70 18.47 7.18
N LEU A 372 -23.45 17.71 6.09
CA LEU A 372 -24.45 17.43 5.09
C LEU A 372 -25.38 16.31 5.55
N SER A 373 -26.69 16.54 5.45
CA SER A 373 -27.69 15.51 5.63
C SER A 373 -27.66 14.47 4.50
N GLY A 374 -28.24 13.28 4.72
CA GLY A 374 -28.36 12.28 3.68
C GLY A 374 -29.12 12.75 2.44
N GLU A 375 -30.11 13.65 2.60
CA GLU A 375 -30.84 14.23 1.48
C GLU A 375 -29.98 15.20 0.67
N GLU A 376 -29.17 16.04 1.32
CA GLU A 376 -28.23 16.94 0.65
C GLU A 376 -27.15 16.16 -0.11
N LYS A 377 -26.62 15.09 0.47
CA LYS A 377 -25.69 14.18 -0.24
C LYS A 377 -26.33 13.60 -1.50
N LYS A 378 -27.58 13.13 -1.43
CA LYS A 378 -28.33 12.62 -2.58
C LYS A 378 -28.57 13.68 -3.65
N GLN A 379 -28.99 14.90 -3.26
CA GLN A 379 -29.21 16.00 -4.19
C GLN A 379 -27.91 16.39 -4.92
N ARG A 380 -26.78 16.34 -4.23
CA ARG A 380 -25.43 16.61 -4.79
C ARG A 380 -24.85 15.41 -5.53
N LYS A 381 -25.53 14.26 -5.56
CA LYS A 381 -25.08 13.00 -6.16
C LYS A 381 -23.74 12.53 -5.57
N ILE A 382 -23.51 12.79 -4.28
CA ILE A 382 -22.35 12.28 -3.56
C ILE A 382 -22.59 10.81 -3.26
N GLN A 383 -21.73 9.94 -3.81
CA GLN A 383 -21.76 8.52 -3.56
C GLN A 383 -20.92 8.20 -2.31
N SER A 384 -21.35 7.23 -1.51
CA SER A 384 -20.52 6.71 -0.41
C SER A 384 -19.63 5.58 -0.88
N LEU A 385 -18.47 5.43 -0.23
CA LEU A 385 -17.65 4.23 -0.38
C LEU A 385 -18.41 3.01 0.15
N PRO A 386 -18.07 1.78 -0.28
CA PRO A 386 -18.56 0.57 0.35
C PRO A 386 -18.33 0.57 1.86
N ASP A 387 -19.31 0.14 2.62
CA ASP A 387 -19.28 0.08 4.08
C ASP A 387 -18.83 -1.28 4.65
N ASN A 388 -18.64 -2.26 3.77
CA ASN A 388 -18.15 -3.59 4.12
C ASN A 388 -17.45 -4.28 2.95
N LEU A 389 -16.67 -5.30 3.26
CA LEU A 389 -15.89 -6.06 2.26
C LEU A 389 -16.78 -6.73 1.21
N GLY A 390 -17.96 -7.23 1.60
CA GLY A 390 -18.88 -7.90 0.65
C GLY A 390 -19.34 -6.96 -0.46
N VAL A 391 -19.82 -5.77 -0.08
CA VAL A 391 -20.24 -4.71 -1.04
C VAL A 391 -19.07 -4.23 -1.91
N ALA A 392 -17.89 -4.08 -1.33
CA ALA A 392 -16.71 -3.68 -2.08
C ALA A 392 -16.30 -4.73 -3.14
N LEU A 393 -16.40 -6.01 -2.81
CA LEU A 393 -16.15 -7.10 -3.77
C LEU A 393 -17.19 -7.14 -4.89
N ASP A 394 -18.46 -6.84 -4.61
CA ASP A 394 -19.49 -6.71 -5.63
C ASP A 394 -19.18 -5.55 -6.59
N ALA A 395 -18.81 -4.40 -6.06
CA ALA A 395 -18.42 -3.24 -6.84
C ALA A 395 -17.17 -3.51 -7.71
N MET A 396 -16.16 -4.19 -7.15
CA MET A 396 -14.95 -4.59 -7.87
C MET A 396 -15.28 -5.45 -9.10
N GLY A 397 -16.16 -6.42 -8.94
CA GLY A 397 -16.57 -7.31 -10.05
C GLY A 397 -17.39 -6.62 -11.14
N GLN A 398 -18.01 -5.49 -10.85
CA GLN A 398 -18.81 -4.70 -11.80
C GLN A 398 -18.00 -3.63 -12.54
N ASP A 399 -16.86 -3.23 -12.01
CA ASP A 399 -16.02 -2.19 -12.62
C ASP A 399 -15.15 -2.76 -13.75
N LEU A 400 -15.46 -2.34 -14.99
CA LEU A 400 -14.77 -2.82 -16.18
C LEU A 400 -13.29 -2.46 -16.23
N LEU A 401 -12.92 -1.27 -15.71
CA LEU A 401 -11.52 -0.85 -15.69
C LEU A 401 -10.73 -1.70 -14.69
N VAL A 402 -11.27 -1.95 -13.51
CA VAL A 402 -10.62 -2.81 -12.50
C VAL A 402 -10.38 -4.20 -13.07
N ARG A 403 -11.37 -4.77 -13.78
CA ARG A 403 -11.24 -6.08 -14.45
C ARG A 403 -10.22 -6.06 -15.58
N GLU A 404 -10.15 -4.98 -16.36
CA GLU A 404 -9.13 -4.83 -17.42
C GLU A 404 -7.72 -4.74 -16.85
N VAL A 405 -7.52 -3.92 -15.81
CA VAL A 405 -6.19 -3.67 -15.22
C VAL A 405 -5.64 -4.89 -14.50
N LEU A 406 -6.46 -5.52 -13.68
CA LEU A 406 -6.03 -6.68 -12.89
C LEU A 406 -6.07 -7.99 -13.69
N GLY A 407 -6.93 -8.09 -14.69
CA GLY A 407 -7.23 -9.32 -15.43
C GLY A 407 -8.36 -10.13 -14.80
N GLU A 408 -9.15 -10.78 -15.64
CA GLU A 408 -10.33 -11.55 -15.23
C GLU A 408 -9.99 -12.68 -14.25
N SER A 409 -8.91 -13.42 -14.51
CA SER A 409 -8.43 -14.50 -13.63
C SER A 409 -8.05 -13.97 -12.25
N TYR A 410 -7.35 -12.81 -12.20
CA TYR A 410 -6.97 -12.17 -10.94
C TYR A 410 -8.19 -11.78 -10.12
N VAL A 411 -9.14 -11.07 -10.75
CA VAL A 411 -10.38 -10.61 -10.08
C VAL A 411 -11.18 -11.80 -9.56
N ALA A 412 -11.32 -12.86 -10.36
CA ALA A 412 -12.07 -14.05 -9.96
C ALA A 412 -11.46 -14.74 -8.73
N GLU A 413 -10.14 -14.98 -8.74
CA GLU A 413 -9.46 -15.63 -7.61
C GLU A 413 -9.42 -14.72 -6.37
N TYR A 414 -9.15 -13.43 -6.55
CA TYR A 414 -9.19 -12.45 -5.45
C TYR A 414 -10.58 -12.41 -4.79
N GLN A 415 -11.65 -12.31 -5.58
CA GLN A 415 -13.02 -12.34 -5.06
C GLN A 415 -13.35 -13.64 -4.35
N LYS A 416 -12.99 -14.80 -4.92
CA LYS A 416 -13.21 -16.12 -4.31
C LYS A 416 -12.62 -16.19 -2.90
N MET A 417 -11.34 -15.78 -2.75
CA MET A 417 -10.64 -15.82 -1.48
C MET A 417 -11.20 -14.80 -0.48
N LYS A 418 -11.44 -13.55 -0.92
CA LYS A 418 -11.95 -12.48 -0.06
C LYS A 418 -13.42 -12.68 0.34
N ARG A 419 -14.25 -13.30 -0.50
CA ARG A 419 -15.60 -13.72 -0.11
C ARG A 419 -15.58 -14.82 0.96
N ARG A 420 -14.59 -15.72 0.91
CA ARG A 420 -14.38 -16.70 1.98
C ARG A 420 -14.02 -16.02 3.30
N GLU A 421 -13.10 -15.03 3.27
CA GLU A 421 -12.76 -14.23 4.46
C GLU A 421 -14.00 -13.53 5.02
N TRP A 422 -14.78 -12.86 4.16
CA TRP A 422 -16.02 -12.18 4.54
C TRP A 422 -17.05 -13.14 5.15
N LYS A 423 -17.26 -14.30 4.54
CA LYS A 423 -18.15 -15.33 5.07
C LYS A 423 -17.70 -15.81 6.45
N ASN A 424 -16.43 -16.16 6.59
CA ASN A 424 -15.88 -16.60 7.88
C ASN A 424 -16.06 -15.55 8.98
N TYR A 425 -15.96 -14.26 8.63
CA TYR A 425 -16.20 -13.17 9.58
C TYR A 425 -17.68 -13.10 9.97
N LEU A 426 -18.61 -13.24 9.05
CA LEU A 426 -20.06 -13.22 9.34
C LEU A 426 -20.52 -14.39 10.22
N GLU A 427 -19.78 -15.48 10.22
CA GLU A 427 -20.07 -16.66 11.06
C GLU A 427 -19.55 -16.52 12.50
N GLN A 428 -18.78 -15.44 12.80
CA GLN A 428 -18.28 -15.21 14.16
C GLN A 428 -19.35 -14.63 15.06
N VAL A 429 -19.51 -15.22 16.25
CA VAL A 429 -20.28 -14.61 17.32
C VAL A 429 -19.37 -13.69 18.10
N THR A 430 -19.60 -12.38 18.00
CA THR A 430 -18.75 -11.36 18.62
C THR A 430 -19.08 -11.17 20.09
N LYS A 431 -18.09 -10.67 20.86
CA LYS A 431 -18.30 -10.28 22.27
C LYS A 431 -19.43 -9.24 22.40
N TRP A 432 -19.51 -8.30 21.45
CA TRP A 432 -20.55 -7.29 21.41
C TRP A 432 -21.95 -7.91 21.27
N GLU A 433 -22.14 -8.91 20.40
CA GLU A 433 -23.42 -9.61 20.25
C GLU A 433 -23.83 -10.34 21.52
N LEU A 434 -22.87 -11.01 22.18
CA LEU A 434 -23.13 -11.65 23.47
C LEU A 434 -23.54 -10.64 24.54
N GLU A 435 -22.85 -9.51 24.62
CA GLU A 435 -23.17 -8.44 25.57
C GLU A 435 -24.55 -7.80 25.32
N GLN A 436 -24.96 -7.66 24.04
CA GLN A 436 -26.23 -7.05 23.68
C GLN A 436 -27.41 -8.00 23.76
N TYR A 437 -27.24 -9.26 23.39
CA TYR A 437 -28.39 -10.14 23.12
C TYR A 437 -28.53 -11.31 24.08
N LEU A 438 -27.46 -11.77 24.76
CA LEU A 438 -27.50 -13.00 25.55
C LEU A 438 -28.56 -13.00 26.67
N TYR A 439 -28.87 -11.81 27.21
CA TYR A 439 -29.89 -11.65 28.26
C TYR A 439 -31.26 -11.17 27.74
N LEU A 440 -31.34 -10.76 26.47
CA LEU A 440 -32.55 -10.15 25.93
C LEU A 440 -33.44 -11.12 25.14
N VAL A 441 -32.86 -12.21 24.64
CA VAL A 441 -33.58 -13.21 23.83
C VAL A 441 -33.36 -14.63 24.31
#